data_c6f0d2ba29e613201eb0dad7872d16f5
#
_entry.id   c6f0d2ba29e613201eb0dad7872d16f5
#
_cell.length_a   1.000
_cell.length_b   1.000
_cell.length_c   1.000
_cell.angle_alpha   90.00
_cell.angle_beta   90.00
_cell.angle_gamma   90.00
#
_symmetry.space_group_name_H-M   'P 1'
#
loop_
_entity.id
_entity.type
_entity.pdbx_description
1 polymer ?
#
loop_
_entity_poly.entity_id
_entity_poly.type
_entity_poly.pdbx_seq_one_letter_code
_entity_poly.pdbx_strand_id
1 'polypeptide(L)'
;PYKQNVGGSIPSAPTIYYPCSNPVFFIESYDYNNLKKLKTMRNPYQRKAASKNQNIVYNAQDIYKQFIETIVVQGSISALYDDGWALCATPTGQRAFAVWQHKSLAKLLIKDNWERYQIQDISLKDFVEKVIPFLRQENTCISMDLTPEGQNVLVAPEKLLLDIKKYLYRIYLQKPELFIDARLPLPRNIRLN
;
A
#
# COMPACT_ATOMS: atom_id res chain seq x y z
N PRO A 1 -10.91 38.02 -12.13
CA PRO A 1 -11.69 36.85 -12.52
C PRO A 1 -10.90 35.61 -12.11
N TYR A 2 -11.35 35.01 -11.02
CA TYR A 2 -10.79 33.75 -10.50
C TYR A 2 -11.28 32.62 -11.39
N LYS A 3 -10.38 31.94 -12.09
CA LYS A 3 -10.67 30.63 -12.69
C LYS A 3 -10.67 29.58 -11.58
N GLN A 4 -11.85 29.11 -11.23
CA GLN A 4 -12.04 27.89 -10.45
C GLN A 4 -11.49 26.72 -11.28
N ASN A 5 -10.48 26.05 -10.76
CA ASN A 5 -9.99 24.81 -11.33
C ASN A 5 -10.92 23.69 -10.87
N VAL A 6 -11.90 23.39 -11.68
CA VAL A 6 -12.89 22.32 -11.47
C VAL A 6 -12.23 21.00 -11.84
N GLY A 7 -12.34 20.05 -10.93
CA GLY A 7 -12.06 18.63 -10.99
C GLY A 7 -11.45 18.07 -12.28
N GLY A 8 -10.13 17.91 -12.31
CA GLY A 8 -9.46 17.17 -13.36
C GLY A 8 -9.88 15.70 -13.29
N SER A 9 -10.59 15.24 -14.29
CA SER A 9 -10.74 13.82 -14.58
C SER A 9 -9.36 13.20 -14.63
N ILE A 10 -9.13 12.08 -13.93
CA ILE A 10 -7.85 11.37 -14.01
C ILE A 10 -7.72 10.90 -15.46
N PRO A 11 -6.72 11.38 -16.22
CA PRO A 11 -6.56 10.97 -17.61
C PRO A 11 -6.33 9.46 -17.67
N SER A 12 -6.93 8.81 -18.64
CA SER A 12 -6.70 7.39 -18.93
C SER A 12 -5.28 7.22 -19.46
N ALA A 13 -4.31 7.01 -18.58
CA ALA A 13 -2.97 6.67 -18.98
C ALA A 13 -2.96 5.35 -19.77
N PRO A 14 -2.09 5.20 -20.77
CA PRO A 14 -1.96 3.93 -21.47
C PRO A 14 -1.61 2.84 -20.46
N THR A 15 -2.42 1.79 -20.40
CA THR A 15 -2.21 0.64 -19.54
C THR A 15 -0.97 -0.11 -20.02
N ILE A 16 0.15 0.06 -19.34
CA ILE A 16 1.37 -0.68 -19.63
C ILE A 16 1.27 -2.01 -18.91
N TYR A 17 1.12 -3.09 -19.68
CA TYR A 17 1.06 -4.45 -19.16
C TYR A 17 2.46 -4.91 -18.73
N TYR A 18 2.72 -4.95 -17.43
CA TYR A 18 3.77 -5.80 -16.89
C TYR A 18 3.15 -7.16 -16.55
N PRO A 19 3.58 -8.25 -17.16
CA PRO A 19 3.18 -9.57 -16.72
C PRO A 19 3.81 -9.79 -15.33
N CYS A 20 2.98 -9.84 -14.30
CA CYS A 20 3.40 -10.31 -12.97
C CYS A 20 3.69 -11.81 -13.10
N SER A 21 4.94 -12.16 -13.36
CA SER A 21 5.35 -13.54 -13.67
C SER A 21 5.58 -14.42 -12.44
N ASN A 22 5.22 -13.96 -11.22
CA ASN A 22 5.41 -14.69 -9.97
C ASN A 22 4.18 -14.63 -9.04
N PRO A 23 4.06 -15.53 -8.05
CA PRO A 23 2.83 -15.73 -7.31
C PRO A 23 2.33 -14.44 -6.66
N VAL A 24 1.15 -14.06 -7.10
CA VAL A 24 0.38 -12.94 -6.54
C VAL A 24 -0.29 -13.46 -5.27
N PHE A 25 0.02 -12.87 -4.12
CA PHE A 25 -0.64 -13.21 -2.87
C PHE A 25 -1.89 -12.34 -2.70
N PHE A 26 -3.06 -12.98 -2.75
CA PHE A 26 -4.33 -12.37 -2.37
C PHE A 26 -4.53 -12.50 -0.86
N ILE A 27 -4.74 -11.39 -0.16
CA ILE A 27 -5.05 -11.41 1.27
C ILE A 27 -6.55 -11.30 1.45
N GLU A 28 -7.21 -12.43 1.76
CA GLU A 28 -8.66 -12.48 1.94
C GLU A 28 -9.12 -12.04 3.34
N SER A 29 -8.34 -12.28 4.39
CA SER A 29 -8.69 -11.85 5.75
C SER A 29 -7.46 -11.73 6.65
N TYR A 30 -7.46 -10.76 7.54
CA TYR A 30 -6.45 -10.56 8.57
C TYR A 30 -7.13 -10.44 9.95
N ASP A 31 -6.82 -11.37 10.85
CA ASP A 31 -7.33 -11.35 12.22
C ASP A 31 -6.30 -10.70 13.15
N TYR A 32 -6.60 -9.48 13.59
CA TYR A 32 -5.74 -8.69 14.49
C TYR A 32 -5.69 -9.22 15.93
N ASN A 33 -6.50 -10.21 16.29
CA ASN A 33 -6.63 -10.68 17.69
C ASN A 33 -5.53 -11.66 18.11
N ASN A 34 -4.67 -12.11 17.20
CA ASN A 34 -3.69 -13.18 17.45
C ASN A 34 -2.32 -12.70 17.94
N LEU A 35 -2.18 -11.43 18.36
CA LEU A 35 -0.90 -10.82 18.79
C LEU A 35 -0.48 -11.11 20.23
N LYS A 36 -1.21 -11.95 20.99
CA LYS A 36 -0.92 -12.19 22.43
C LYS A 36 -0.14 -13.45 22.76
N LYS A 37 0.32 -14.24 21.79
CA LYS A 37 1.15 -15.43 22.09
C LYS A 37 2.42 -15.41 21.26
N LEU A 38 3.55 -15.07 21.89
CA LEU A 38 4.87 -15.67 21.69
C LEU A 38 5.95 -14.86 22.43
N LYS A 39 5.90 -14.92 23.77
CA LYS A 39 7.12 -14.80 24.57
C LYS A 39 7.60 -16.23 24.85
N THR A 40 8.30 -16.84 23.93
CA THR A 40 9.12 -18.02 24.20
C THR A 40 10.47 -17.56 24.70
N MET A 41 10.81 -17.92 25.95
CA MET A 41 12.14 -17.73 26.51
C MET A 41 13.17 -18.45 25.64
N ARG A 42 14.08 -17.70 25.03
CA ARG A 42 15.20 -18.28 24.28
C ARG A 42 16.25 -18.77 25.27
N ASN A 43 16.63 -20.04 25.15
CA ASN A 43 17.78 -20.61 25.85
C ASN A 43 19.07 -19.91 25.36
N PRO A 44 19.82 -19.20 26.22
CA PRO A 44 21.01 -18.44 25.81
C PRO A 44 22.22 -19.29 25.42
N TYR A 45 22.17 -20.61 25.60
CA TYR A 45 23.30 -21.53 25.37
C TYR A 45 23.20 -22.34 24.06
N GLN A 46 22.25 -22.11 23.17
CA GLN A 46 22.29 -22.74 21.85
C GLN A 46 23.38 -22.09 20.98
N ARG A 47 24.47 -22.84 20.72
CA ARG A 47 25.48 -22.47 19.72
C ARG A 47 24.78 -22.24 18.39
N LYS A 48 24.98 -21.06 17.79
CA LYS A 48 24.50 -20.73 16.43
C LYS A 48 25.12 -21.75 15.47
N ALA A 49 24.34 -22.72 15.02
CA ALA A 49 24.67 -23.44 13.80
C ALA A 49 24.77 -22.42 12.67
N ALA A 50 25.83 -22.53 11.86
CA ALA A 50 26.03 -21.64 10.71
C ALA A 50 24.73 -21.54 9.92
N SER A 51 24.29 -20.32 9.67
CA SER A 51 23.03 -20.05 8.97
C SER A 51 23.13 -20.62 7.56
N LYS A 52 22.54 -21.78 7.34
CA LYS A 52 22.04 -22.14 6.02
C LYS A 52 21.14 -21.01 5.58
N ASN A 53 21.33 -20.53 4.34
CA ASN A 53 20.48 -19.55 3.68
C ASN A 53 19.02 -19.79 4.08
N GLN A 54 18.54 -19.06 5.06
CA GLN A 54 17.13 -18.99 5.34
C GLN A 54 16.58 -18.20 4.15
N ASN A 55 15.99 -18.89 3.20
CA ASN A 55 15.04 -18.28 2.29
C ASN A 55 14.01 -17.61 3.20
N ILE A 56 14.11 -16.29 3.32
CA ILE A 56 13.14 -15.49 4.06
C ILE A 56 11.87 -15.65 3.24
N VAL A 57 11.01 -16.56 3.66
CA VAL A 57 9.65 -16.66 3.13
C VAL A 57 8.98 -15.36 3.59
N TYR A 58 8.96 -14.36 2.73
CA TYR A 58 8.22 -13.15 2.96
C TYR A 58 6.74 -13.54 3.09
N ASN A 59 6.26 -13.51 4.31
CA ASN A 59 4.85 -13.70 4.55
C ASN A 59 4.12 -12.46 4.02
N ALA A 60 3.27 -12.62 3.01
CA ALA A 60 2.49 -11.52 2.43
C ALA A 60 1.68 -10.75 3.49
N GLN A 61 1.25 -11.43 4.55
CA GLN A 61 0.55 -10.79 5.67
C GLN A 61 1.45 -9.85 6.47
N ASP A 62 2.71 -10.20 6.68
CA ASP A 62 3.66 -9.34 7.40
C ASP A 62 4.01 -8.11 6.56
N ILE A 63 4.22 -8.28 5.24
CA ILE A 63 4.42 -7.16 4.29
C ILE A 63 3.21 -6.24 4.32
N TYR A 64 2.00 -6.77 4.22
CA TYR A 64 0.77 -6.02 4.25
C TYR A 64 0.60 -5.21 5.54
N LYS A 65 0.87 -5.83 6.69
CA LYS A 65 0.81 -5.17 7.99
C LYS A 65 1.84 -4.05 8.08
N GLN A 66 3.09 -4.34 7.72
CA GLN A 66 4.16 -3.35 7.71
C GLN A 66 3.84 -2.17 6.80
N PHE A 67 3.25 -2.43 5.62
CA PHE A 67 2.82 -1.39 4.70
C PHE A 67 1.84 -0.42 5.38
N ILE A 68 0.76 -0.93 6.02
CA ILE A 68 -0.22 -0.09 6.72
C ILE A 68 0.44 0.71 7.85
N GLU A 69 1.28 0.08 8.66
CA GLU A 69 1.98 0.75 9.75
C GLU A 69 2.88 1.87 9.23
N THR A 70 3.64 1.62 8.17
CA THR A 70 4.57 2.58 7.58
C THR A 70 3.84 3.78 7.00
N ILE A 71 2.82 3.57 6.17
CA ILE A 71 2.10 4.68 5.53
C ILE A 71 1.33 5.55 6.53
N VAL A 72 0.85 4.97 7.63
CA VAL A 72 0.21 5.73 8.70
C VAL A 72 1.22 6.57 9.48
N VAL A 73 2.40 6.01 9.79
CA VAL A 73 3.48 6.75 10.47
C VAL A 73 4.01 7.89 9.61
N GLN A 74 4.19 7.65 8.30
CA GLN A 74 4.69 8.66 7.35
C GLN A 74 3.61 9.68 6.98
N GLY A 75 2.33 9.32 7.07
CA GLY A 75 1.21 10.14 6.62
C GLY A 75 1.12 10.29 5.10
N SER A 76 1.86 9.48 4.32
CA SER A 76 1.91 9.54 2.86
C SER A 76 2.25 8.19 2.24
N ILE A 77 1.96 8.07 0.95
CA ILE A 77 2.24 6.90 0.11
C ILE A 77 2.90 7.39 -1.17
N SER A 78 3.89 6.68 -1.66
CA SER A 78 4.53 7.00 -2.93
C SER A 78 3.88 6.26 -4.09
N ALA A 79 3.70 6.95 -5.21
CA ALA A 79 3.22 6.39 -6.47
C ALA A 79 4.01 6.98 -7.64
N LEU A 80 3.89 6.42 -8.83
CA LEU A 80 4.54 6.91 -10.05
C LEU A 80 3.52 7.62 -10.94
N TYR A 81 3.90 8.78 -11.48
CA TYR A 81 3.06 9.64 -12.29
C TYR A 81 3.80 10.17 -13.53
N ASP A 82 3.18 10.05 -14.72
CA ASP A 82 3.58 10.69 -15.98
C ASP A 82 2.33 10.91 -16.83
N ASP A 83 1.73 12.10 -16.72
CA ASP A 83 0.42 12.43 -17.34
C ASP A 83 -0.72 11.44 -17.00
N GLY A 84 -0.51 10.66 -15.96
CA GLY A 84 -1.40 9.65 -15.40
C GLY A 84 -0.65 8.77 -14.40
N TRP A 85 -1.41 8.07 -13.55
CA TRP A 85 -0.84 7.18 -12.56
C TRP A 85 -0.38 5.87 -13.17
N ALA A 86 0.74 5.33 -12.68
CA ALA A 86 1.25 4.03 -13.09
C ALA A 86 0.27 2.91 -12.69
N LEU A 87 -0.19 2.18 -13.68
CA LEU A 87 -1.03 1.00 -13.50
C LEU A 87 -0.27 -0.25 -13.97
N CYS A 88 -0.44 -1.33 -13.25
CA CYS A 88 -0.01 -2.67 -13.68
C CYS A 88 -1.24 -3.55 -13.90
N ALA A 89 -1.04 -4.71 -14.52
CA ALA A 89 -2.07 -5.71 -14.69
C ALA A 89 -1.77 -6.93 -13.83
N THR A 90 -2.82 -7.50 -13.24
CA THR A 90 -2.74 -8.81 -12.59
C THR A 90 -2.58 -9.90 -13.64
N PRO A 91 -2.18 -11.12 -13.27
CA PRO A 91 -2.14 -12.25 -14.20
C PRO A 91 -3.49 -12.56 -14.87
N THR A 92 -4.59 -12.17 -14.23
CA THR A 92 -5.96 -12.31 -14.76
C THR A 92 -6.39 -11.15 -15.65
N GLY A 93 -5.50 -10.16 -15.89
CA GLY A 93 -5.80 -8.98 -16.71
C GLY A 93 -6.53 -7.85 -15.97
N GLN A 94 -6.80 -7.97 -14.67
CA GLN A 94 -7.38 -6.90 -13.89
C GLN A 94 -6.36 -5.77 -13.68
N ARG A 95 -6.80 -4.51 -13.77
CA ARG A 95 -5.96 -3.34 -13.49
C ARG A 95 -5.62 -3.26 -12.01
N ALA A 96 -4.38 -2.86 -11.70
CA ALA A 96 -3.95 -2.61 -10.35
C ALA A 96 -3.13 -1.31 -10.28
N PHE A 97 -3.44 -0.47 -9.31
CA PHE A 97 -2.74 0.78 -9.02
C PHE A 97 -1.50 0.49 -8.18
N ALA A 98 -0.33 0.85 -8.72
CA ALA A 98 0.94 0.55 -8.06
C ALA A 98 1.29 1.64 -7.03
N VAL A 99 1.54 1.22 -5.79
CA VAL A 99 1.89 2.09 -4.67
C VAL A 99 3.04 1.48 -3.85
N TRP A 100 3.83 2.34 -3.21
CA TRP A 100 4.99 1.94 -2.42
C TRP A 100 5.00 2.66 -1.07
N GLN A 101 5.39 1.93 -0.03
CA GLN A 101 5.62 2.51 1.28
C GLN A 101 6.88 3.40 1.31
N HIS A 102 7.88 3.15 0.44
CA HIS A 102 9.11 3.91 0.36
C HIS A 102 9.46 4.33 -1.06
N LYS A 103 9.88 5.58 -1.25
CA LYS A 103 10.35 6.12 -2.54
C LYS A 103 11.49 5.31 -3.17
N SER A 104 12.36 4.74 -2.33
CA SER A 104 13.48 3.92 -2.79
C SER A 104 13.03 2.68 -3.56
N LEU A 105 11.92 2.06 -3.16
CA LEU A 105 11.34 0.92 -3.86
C LEU A 105 10.73 1.36 -5.21
N ALA A 106 9.93 2.44 -5.20
CA ALA A 106 9.37 3.00 -6.43
C ALA A 106 10.46 3.37 -7.44
N LYS A 107 11.58 3.94 -6.97
CA LYS A 107 12.70 4.34 -7.82
C LYS A 107 13.33 3.17 -8.61
N LEU A 108 13.30 1.96 -8.08
CA LEU A 108 13.84 0.78 -8.76
C LEU A 108 13.07 0.42 -10.04
N LEU A 109 11.84 0.92 -10.16
CA LEU A 109 10.95 0.66 -11.31
C LEU A 109 10.93 1.79 -12.34
N ILE A 110 11.63 2.91 -12.07
CA ILE A 110 11.79 4.00 -13.04
C ILE A 110 12.84 3.59 -14.08
N LYS A 111 12.43 2.70 -14.97
CA LYS A 111 13.21 2.19 -16.10
C LYS A 111 12.28 1.63 -17.16
N ASP A 112 12.78 1.37 -18.34
CA ASP A 112 12.02 0.82 -19.46
C ASP A 112 10.73 1.60 -19.73
N ASN A 113 9.59 0.95 -19.62
CA ASN A 113 8.29 1.55 -19.88
C ASN A 113 7.90 2.64 -18.87
N TRP A 114 8.53 2.68 -17.68
CA TRP A 114 8.28 3.70 -16.66
C TRP A 114 9.42 4.70 -16.52
N GLU A 115 10.34 4.78 -17.49
CA GLU A 115 11.49 5.70 -17.46
C GLU A 115 11.08 7.18 -17.32
N ARG A 116 9.94 7.55 -17.93
CA ARG A 116 9.42 8.93 -17.89
C ARG A 116 8.68 9.27 -16.60
N TYR A 117 8.31 8.26 -15.82
CA TYR A 117 7.52 8.45 -14.61
C TYR A 117 8.33 9.10 -13.50
N GLN A 118 7.66 9.92 -12.70
CA GLN A 118 8.24 10.59 -11.54
C GLN A 118 7.55 10.10 -10.28
N ILE A 119 8.31 10.05 -9.17
CA ILE A 119 7.74 9.69 -7.88
C ILE A 119 6.94 10.86 -7.35
N GLN A 120 5.67 10.61 -7.05
CA GLN A 120 4.80 11.54 -6.36
C GLN A 120 4.29 10.95 -5.05
N ASP A 121 4.21 11.80 -4.02
CA ASP A 121 3.61 11.43 -2.75
C ASP A 121 2.13 11.80 -2.74
N ILE A 122 1.32 10.87 -2.31
CA ILE A 122 -0.10 11.05 -2.05
C ILE A 122 -0.26 11.11 -0.53
N SER A 123 -0.89 12.16 0.01
CA SER A 123 -1.18 12.21 1.44
C SER A 123 -2.09 11.03 1.83
N LEU A 124 -1.90 10.48 3.04
CA LEU A 124 -2.76 9.41 3.52
C LEU A 124 -4.24 9.82 3.51
N LYS A 125 -4.51 11.09 3.80
CA LYS A 125 -5.86 11.67 3.75
C LYS A 125 -6.44 11.59 2.34
N ASP A 126 -5.73 12.10 1.32
CA ASP A 126 -6.21 12.06 -0.07
C ASP A 126 -6.33 10.62 -0.57
N PHE A 127 -5.43 9.75 -0.14
CA PHE A 127 -5.48 8.34 -0.50
C PHE A 127 -6.76 7.66 -0.01
N VAL A 128 -7.14 7.82 1.25
CA VAL A 128 -8.34 7.19 1.82
C VAL A 128 -9.64 7.90 1.44
N GLU A 129 -9.61 9.22 1.21
CA GLU A 129 -10.82 10.01 0.94
C GLU A 129 -11.15 10.13 -0.56
N LYS A 130 -10.13 10.03 -1.45
CA LYS A 130 -10.28 10.25 -2.89
C LYS A 130 -9.83 9.05 -3.72
N VAL A 131 -8.59 8.59 -3.52
CA VAL A 131 -7.97 7.57 -4.39
C VAL A 131 -8.65 6.21 -4.21
N ILE A 132 -8.77 5.72 -2.99
CA ILE A 132 -9.40 4.41 -2.75
C ILE A 132 -10.86 4.37 -3.22
N PRO A 133 -11.73 5.37 -2.94
CA PRO A 133 -13.08 5.39 -3.49
C PRO A 133 -13.12 5.38 -5.02
N PHE A 134 -12.22 6.10 -5.68
CA PHE A 134 -12.09 6.09 -7.13
C PHE A 134 -11.69 4.71 -7.66
N LEU A 135 -10.68 4.06 -7.06
CA LEU A 135 -10.24 2.72 -7.46
C LEU A 135 -11.35 1.67 -7.34
N ARG A 136 -12.22 1.81 -6.33
CA ARG A 136 -13.41 0.97 -6.17
C ARG A 136 -14.37 1.12 -7.35
N GLN A 137 -14.70 2.36 -7.73
CA GLN A 137 -15.59 2.65 -8.85
C GLN A 137 -15.04 2.10 -10.17
N GLU A 138 -13.72 2.16 -10.36
CA GLU A 138 -13.03 1.66 -11.55
C GLU A 138 -12.70 0.16 -11.48
N ASN A 139 -13.15 -0.56 -10.45
CA ASN A 139 -12.83 -1.98 -10.24
C ASN A 139 -11.32 -2.28 -10.38
N THR A 140 -10.50 -1.40 -9.81
CA THR A 140 -9.03 -1.44 -9.88
C THR A 140 -8.47 -1.87 -8.55
N CYS A 141 -7.69 -2.94 -8.50
CA CYS A 141 -6.98 -3.40 -7.30
C CYS A 141 -5.85 -2.44 -6.92
N ILE A 142 -5.26 -2.66 -5.75
CA ILE A 142 -4.05 -1.97 -5.29
C ILE A 142 -2.91 -2.97 -5.26
N SER A 143 -1.81 -2.64 -5.94
CA SER A 143 -0.55 -3.39 -5.96
C SER A 143 0.44 -2.69 -5.04
N MET A 144 0.78 -3.32 -3.92
CA MET A 144 1.68 -2.76 -2.92
C MET A 144 3.10 -3.29 -3.11
N ASP A 145 4.08 -2.38 -3.03
CA ASP A 145 5.51 -2.66 -3.06
C ASP A 145 5.94 -3.56 -4.22
N LEU A 146 5.43 -3.27 -5.43
CA LEU A 146 5.84 -3.97 -6.64
C LEU A 146 7.34 -3.89 -6.81
N THR A 147 7.99 -5.04 -7.01
CA THR A 147 9.43 -5.15 -7.24
C THR A 147 9.77 -5.29 -8.73
N PRO A 148 11.02 -5.04 -9.14
CA PRO A 148 11.45 -5.26 -10.53
C PRO A 148 11.25 -6.71 -11.02
N GLU A 149 11.22 -7.68 -10.11
CA GLU A 149 10.98 -9.09 -10.40
C GLU A 149 9.49 -9.42 -10.53
N GLY A 150 8.61 -8.40 -10.40
CA GLY A 150 7.16 -8.55 -10.52
C GLY A 150 6.47 -9.07 -9.25
N GLN A 151 7.18 -9.16 -8.11
CA GLN A 151 6.57 -9.53 -6.83
C GLN A 151 5.81 -8.34 -6.27
N ASN A 152 4.61 -8.58 -5.75
CA ASN A 152 3.77 -7.58 -5.11
C ASN A 152 2.74 -8.22 -4.19
N VAL A 153 2.09 -7.41 -3.38
CA VAL A 153 0.91 -7.81 -2.63
C VAL A 153 -0.30 -7.11 -3.23
N LEU A 154 -1.24 -7.88 -3.75
CA LEU A 154 -2.50 -7.36 -4.28
C LEU A 154 -3.58 -7.33 -3.20
N VAL A 155 -4.33 -6.24 -3.17
CA VAL A 155 -5.42 -6.07 -2.21
C VAL A 155 -6.60 -5.34 -2.86
N ALA A 156 -7.81 -5.73 -2.47
CA ALA A 156 -9.01 -4.99 -2.85
C ALA A 156 -9.06 -3.64 -2.12
N PRO A 157 -9.47 -2.54 -2.80
CA PRO A 157 -9.54 -1.21 -2.20
C PRO A 157 -10.36 -1.16 -0.91
N GLU A 158 -11.50 -1.88 -0.88
CA GLU A 158 -12.38 -1.94 0.28
C GLU A 158 -11.69 -2.52 1.51
N LYS A 159 -10.94 -3.60 1.28
CA LYS A 159 -10.21 -4.28 2.35
C LYS A 159 -9.12 -3.39 2.92
N LEU A 160 -8.31 -2.77 2.07
CA LEU A 160 -7.26 -1.87 2.50
C LEU A 160 -7.84 -0.68 3.28
N LEU A 161 -8.93 -0.09 2.78
CA LEU A 161 -9.62 1.03 3.46
C LEU A 161 -10.11 0.65 4.85
N LEU A 162 -10.75 -0.52 4.97
CA LEU A 162 -11.24 -1.04 6.25
C LEU A 162 -10.09 -1.26 7.24
N ASP A 163 -8.98 -1.83 6.79
CA ASP A 163 -7.85 -2.14 7.66
C ASP A 163 -7.09 -0.88 8.08
N ILE A 164 -6.90 0.09 7.17
CA ILE A 164 -6.38 1.42 7.53
C ILE A 164 -7.28 2.10 8.57
N LYS A 165 -8.61 2.08 8.35
CA LYS A 165 -9.57 2.67 9.31
C LYS A 165 -9.48 2.04 10.69
N LYS A 166 -9.41 0.70 10.76
CA LYS A 166 -9.25 -0.04 12.02
C LYS A 166 -7.94 0.32 12.72
N TYR A 167 -6.85 0.43 11.94
CA TYR A 167 -5.53 0.79 12.48
C TYR A 167 -5.52 2.22 13.04
N LEU A 168 -6.04 3.19 12.29
CA LEU A 168 -6.19 4.58 12.73
C LEU A 168 -7.08 4.71 13.98
N TYR A 169 -8.17 3.93 14.06
CA TYR A 169 -9.04 3.93 15.23
C TYR A 169 -8.32 3.46 16.50
N ARG A 170 -7.47 2.44 16.38
CA ARG A 170 -6.65 1.97 17.52
C ARG A 170 -5.65 3.01 17.98
N ILE A 171 -5.01 3.74 17.04
CA ILE A 171 -4.12 4.86 17.39
C ILE A 171 -4.93 5.98 18.05
N TYR A 172 -6.10 6.31 17.51
CA TYR A 172 -6.95 7.36 18.05
C TYR A 172 -7.37 7.10 19.51
N LEU A 173 -7.65 5.87 19.88
CA LEU A 173 -7.98 5.49 21.26
C LEU A 173 -6.80 5.63 22.22
N GLN A 174 -5.57 5.53 21.73
CA GLN A 174 -4.37 5.59 22.56
C GLN A 174 -3.75 7.00 22.59
N LYS A 175 -3.79 7.70 21.46
CA LYS A 175 -3.11 8.99 21.24
C LYS A 175 -3.97 9.90 20.36
N PRO A 176 -5.08 10.44 20.84
CA PRO A 176 -5.97 11.29 20.06
C PRO A 176 -5.30 12.59 19.61
N GLU A 177 -4.27 13.05 20.31
CA GLU A 177 -3.49 14.25 19.99
C GLU A 177 -2.83 14.20 18.61
N LEU A 178 -2.48 13.02 18.10
CA LEU A 178 -1.85 12.85 16.77
C LEU A 178 -2.78 13.23 15.61
N PHE A 179 -4.07 13.41 15.87
CA PHE A 179 -5.09 13.74 14.87
C PHE A 179 -5.43 15.25 14.85
N ILE A 180 -4.86 16.05 15.76
CA ILE A 180 -5.13 17.49 15.83
C ILE A 180 -4.51 18.23 14.63
N ASP A 181 -3.30 17.84 14.22
CA ASP A 181 -2.54 18.50 13.16
C ASP A 181 -2.97 18.15 11.73
N ALA A 182 -4.12 17.48 11.58
CA ALA A 182 -4.72 17.08 10.30
C ALA A 182 -3.81 16.22 9.36
N ARG A 183 -2.66 15.76 9.83
CA ARG A 183 -1.78 14.85 9.08
C ARG A 183 -2.40 13.47 8.91
N LEU A 184 -3.10 12.99 9.94
CA LEU A 184 -3.81 11.73 9.91
C LEU A 184 -5.32 11.98 9.73
N PRO A 185 -5.97 11.24 8.83
CA PRO A 185 -7.42 11.33 8.67
C PRO A 185 -8.12 10.77 9.90
N LEU A 186 -9.13 11.49 10.41
CA LEU A 186 -9.95 10.99 11.50
C LEU A 186 -10.69 9.72 11.08
N PRO A 187 -10.64 8.63 11.87
CA PRO A 187 -11.28 7.35 11.50
C PRO A 187 -12.79 7.48 11.19
N ARG A 188 -13.48 8.41 11.87
CA ARG A 188 -14.92 8.69 11.64
C ARG A 188 -15.21 9.30 10.26
N ASN A 189 -14.23 9.98 9.65
CA ASN A 189 -14.40 10.63 8.34
C ASN A 189 -14.21 9.65 7.18
N ILE A 190 -13.59 8.49 7.43
CA ILE A 190 -13.36 7.46 6.43
C ILE A 190 -14.67 6.71 6.19
N ARG A 191 -15.28 6.94 5.01
CA ARG A 191 -16.51 6.27 4.60
C ARG A 191 -16.17 4.95 3.92
N LEU A 192 -16.90 3.88 4.28
CA LEU A 192 -16.73 2.53 3.71
C LEU A 192 -17.73 2.25 2.56
N ASN A 193 -18.66 3.17 2.32
CA ASN A 193 -19.71 3.02 1.31
C ASN A 193 -19.24 3.57 -0.03
#